data_07a63e8f6f2480674742e9a761b13e55
#
_entry.id   07a63e8f6f2480674742e9a761b13e55
#
_cell.length_a   1.000
_cell.length_b   1.000
_cell.length_c   1.000
_cell.angle_alpha   90.00
_cell.angle_beta   90.00
_cell.angle_gamma   90.00
#
_symmetry.space_group_name_H-M   'P 1'
#
loop_
_entity.id
_entity.type
_entity.pdbx_description
1 polymer ?
#
loop_
_entity_poly.entity_id
_entity_poly.type
_entity_poly.pdbx_seq_one_letter_code
_entity_poly.pdbx_strand_id
1 'polypeptide(L)'
;MVKQSVYKLDGKSPEEVMHSFVHYMGDKNATSKQIKDAANSRYVKIDIISVVRSICKKLFDVDNIYEITDAGRISDVSDALTSLIDAGNDEGEVKELKNTRSYVNKYRDFLTYCANLSEEALDSTTPYDFADDPDKPFIAEEKFNEIVELLFRKKNIILQGAPGVGKTFLAKRLPIS
;
A
#
# COMPACT_ATOMS: atom_id res chain seq x y z
N MET A 1 0.94 -13.68 3.26
CA MET A 1 1.89 -12.95 4.11
C MET A 1 2.97 -12.17 3.35
N VAL A 2 3.38 -12.53 2.12
CA VAL A 2 4.37 -11.75 1.33
C VAL A 2 3.80 -10.42 0.79
N LYS A 3 2.49 -10.27 0.64
CA LYS A 3 1.87 -9.09 0.03
C LYS A 3 1.90 -7.82 0.89
N GLN A 4 1.79 -7.91 2.22
CA GLN A 4 1.74 -6.72 3.09
C GLN A 4 3.11 -6.04 3.26
N SER A 5 4.21 -6.79 3.30
CA SER A 5 5.55 -6.21 3.45
C SER A 5 6.00 -5.39 2.22
N VAL A 6 5.44 -5.68 1.05
CA VAL A 6 5.76 -4.94 -0.19
C VAL A 6 5.23 -3.51 -0.13
N TYR A 7 4.11 -3.29 0.54
CA TYR A 7 3.43 -1.99 0.61
C TYR A 7 3.75 -1.17 1.86
N LYS A 8 4.59 -1.68 2.77
CA LYS A 8 5.13 -0.89 3.88
C LYS A 8 6.28 -0.04 3.35
N LEU A 9 6.11 1.28 3.31
CA LEU A 9 7.04 2.20 2.64
C LEU A 9 8.11 2.80 3.56
N ASP A 10 7.93 2.72 4.87
CA ASP A 10 8.86 3.28 5.86
C ASP A 10 10.27 2.68 5.70
N GLY A 11 11.25 3.55 5.58
CA GLY A 11 12.66 3.18 5.45
C GLY A 11 13.07 2.62 4.08
N LYS A 12 12.17 2.61 3.09
CA LYS A 12 12.50 2.19 1.72
C LYS A 12 13.21 3.30 0.94
N SER A 13 14.15 2.88 0.09
CA SER A 13 14.74 3.75 -0.91
C SER A 13 13.73 4.13 -2.00
N PRO A 14 13.93 5.22 -2.74
CA PRO A 14 13.07 5.61 -3.87
C PRO A 14 12.87 4.50 -4.90
N GLU A 15 13.91 3.71 -5.16
CA GLU A 15 13.85 2.57 -6.08
C GLU A 15 12.93 1.46 -5.54
N GLU A 16 13.00 1.14 -4.26
CA GLU A 16 12.12 0.16 -3.61
C GLU A 16 10.67 0.64 -3.56
N VAL A 17 10.42 1.94 -3.37
CA VAL A 17 9.09 2.55 -3.45
C VAL A 17 8.54 2.43 -4.87
N MET A 18 9.35 2.74 -5.88
CA MET A 18 8.98 2.55 -7.29
C MET A 18 8.63 1.08 -7.59
N HIS A 19 9.42 0.12 -7.09
CA HIS A 19 9.13 -1.31 -7.24
C HIS A 19 7.80 -1.70 -6.59
N SER A 20 7.49 -1.15 -5.41
CA SER A 20 6.20 -1.37 -4.73
C SER A 20 5.04 -0.81 -5.56
N PHE A 21 5.22 0.35 -6.19
CA PHE A 21 4.23 0.94 -7.09
C PHE A 21 4.02 0.10 -8.36
N VAL A 22 5.10 -0.43 -8.96
CA VAL A 22 5.01 -1.39 -10.08
C VAL A 22 4.17 -2.61 -9.68
N HIS A 23 4.40 -3.14 -8.49
CA HIS A 23 3.64 -4.27 -7.95
C HIS A 23 2.15 -3.93 -7.81
N TYR A 24 1.83 -2.77 -7.23
CA TYR A 24 0.46 -2.28 -7.11
C TYR A 24 -0.25 -2.15 -8.47
N MET A 25 0.43 -1.58 -9.46
CA MET A 25 -0.10 -1.44 -10.81
C MET A 25 -0.33 -2.81 -11.49
N GLY A 26 0.49 -3.80 -11.17
CA GLY A 26 0.38 -5.17 -11.62
C GLY A 26 -0.74 -5.96 -10.92
N ASP A 27 -0.88 -5.86 -9.62
CA ASP A 27 -1.83 -6.63 -8.81
C ASP A 27 -3.30 -6.33 -9.13
N LYS A 28 -3.61 -5.13 -9.61
CA LYS A 28 -4.99 -4.78 -10.03
C LYS A 28 -5.47 -5.51 -11.27
N ASN A 29 -4.53 -6.11 -12.11
CA ASN A 29 -4.88 -6.77 -13.37
C ASN A 29 -3.89 -7.88 -13.82
N ALA A 30 -3.16 -8.56 -12.93
CA ALA A 30 -1.85 -9.08 -13.27
C ALA A 30 -1.74 -10.54 -13.68
N THR A 31 -1.22 -10.73 -14.88
CA THR A 31 -0.29 -11.81 -15.23
C THR A 31 1.18 -11.33 -15.09
N SER A 32 2.15 -12.25 -14.89
CA SER A 32 3.58 -11.94 -14.77
C SER A 32 4.15 -11.12 -15.96
N LYS A 33 3.50 -11.17 -17.13
CA LYS A 33 3.82 -10.35 -18.30
C LYS A 33 3.44 -8.89 -18.07
N GLN A 34 2.28 -8.63 -17.47
CA GLN A 34 1.77 -7.27 -17.22
C GLN A 34 2.58 -6.54 -16.15
N ILE A 35 3.22 -7.25 -15.19
CA ILE A 35 4.14 -6.63 -14.23
C ILE A 35 5.39 -6.09 -14.94
N LYS A 36 5.95 -6.86 -15.91
CA LYS A 36 7.09 -6.39 -16.72
C LYS A 36 6.70 -5.22 -17.62
N ASP A 37 5.50 -5.25 -18.19
CA ASP A 37 4.97 -4.17 -19.02
C ASP A 37 4.65 -2.92 -18.16
N ALA A 38 4.21 -3.08 -16.91
CA ALA A 38 4.01 -1.99 -15.96
C ALA A 38 5.33 -1.31 -15.60
N ALA A 39 6.42 -2.06 -15.37
CA ALA A 39 7.74 -1.49 -15.07
C ALA A 39 8.31 -0.63 -16.21
N ASN A 40 7.89 -0.90 -17.46
CA ASN A 40 8.27 -0.11 -18.63
C ASN A 40 7.25 0.97 -18.99
N SER A 41 6.13 1.02 -18.27
CA SER A 41 5.06 1.96 -18.51
C SER A 41 5.47 3.40 -18.13
N ARG A 42 5.00 4.38 -18.88
CA ARG A 42 5.14 5.81 -18.57
C ARG A 42 4.52 6.17 -17.21
N TYR A 43 3.57 5.38 -16.72
CA TYR A 43 2.95 5.55 -15.41
C TYR A 43 3.92 5.36 -14.25
N VAL A 44 4.94 4.52 -14.43
CA VAL A 44 5.94 4.24 -13.39
C VAL A 44 7.16 5.14 -13.54
N LYS A 45 7.48 5.57 -14.77
CA LYS A 45 8.65 6.42 -15.07
C LYS A 45 8.34 7.93 -14.90
N ILE A 46 7.58 8.27 -13.87
CA ILE A 46 7.24 9.68 -13.57
C ILE A 46 8.43 10.45 -12.95
N ASP A 47 9.37 9.75 -12.35
CA ASP A 47 10.60 10.29 -11.77
C ASP A 47 11.55 10.93 -12.80
N ILE A 48 11.51 10.47 -14.06
CA ILE A 48 12.34 11.02 -15.15
C ILE A 48 11.67 12.19 -15.90
N ILE A 49 10.39 12.49 -15.63
CA ILE A 49 9.68 13.58 -16.28
C ILE A 49 10.17 14.92 -15.71
N SER A 50 10.79 15.74 -16.56
CA SER A 50 11.48 16.98 -16.16
C SER A 50 10.58 17.96 -15.38
N VAL A 51 9.34 18.13 -15.81
CA VAL A 51 8.37 19.01 -15.13
C VAL A 51 8.05 18.50 -13.71
N VAL A 52 7.90 17.19 -13.53
CA VAL A 52 7.65 16.57 -12.22
C VAL A 52 8.84 16.81 -11.30
N ARG A 53 10.07 16.54 -11.77
CA ARG A 53 11.30 16.79 -11.01
C ARG A 53 11.43 18.25 -10.59
N SER A 54 11.16 19.19 -11.51
CA SER A 54 11.20 20.62 -11.21
C SER A 54 10.19 21.02 -10.12
N ILE A 55 8.97 20.46 -10.15
CA ILE A 55 7.93 20.70 -9.14
C ILE A 55 8.36 20.10 -7.80
N CYS A 56 8.81 18.86 -7.76
CA CYS A 56 9.26 18.19 -6.54
C CYS A 56 10.45 18.95 -5.90
N LYS A 57 11.41 19.40 -6.73
CA LYS A 57 12.52 20.20 -6.26
C LYS A 57 12.08 21.54 -5.67
N LYS A 58 11.14 22.22 -6.34
CA LYS A 58 10.62 23.51 -5.91
C LYS A 58 9.80 23.44 -4.62
N LEU A 59 8.96 22.42 -4.48
CA LEU A 59 8.02 22.32 -3.35
C LEU A 59 8.65 21.65 -2.12
N PHE A 60 9.53 20.67 -2.33
CA PHE A 60 9.97 19.77 -1.25
C PHE A 60 11.47 19.60 -1.16
N ASP A 61 12.24 20.21 -2.07
CA ASP A 61 13.70 20.06 -2.20
C ASP A 61 14.17 18.61 -2.42
N VAL A 62 13.36 17.81 -3.12
CA VAL A 62 13.68 16.43 -3.52
C VAL A 62 13.82 16.32 -5.04
N ASP A 63 14.70 15.43 -5.50
CA ASP A 63 15.00 15.25 -6.91
C ASP A 63 14.20 14.12 -7.56
N ASN A 64 13.61 13.23 -6.74
CA ASN A 64 12.84 12.09 -7.19
C ASN A 64 11.48 12.04 -6.49
N ILE A 65 10.39 11.91 -7.27
CA ILE A 65 9.02 11.85 -6.73
C ILE A 65 8.83 10.65 -5.77
N TYR A 66 9.59 9.56 -5.95
CA TYR A 66 9.53 8.38 -5.10
C TYR A 66 10.16 8.57 -3.71
N GLU A 67 10.82 9.71 -3.46
CA GLU A 67 11.21 10.15 -2.12
C GLU A 67 10.01 10.64 -1.29
N ILE A 68 8.90 10.97 -1.97
CA ILE A 68 7.68 11.48 -1.35
C ILE A 68 6.72 10.31 -1.12
N THR A 69 6.59 9.86 0.11
CA THR A 69 5.69 8.75 0.51
C THR A 69 4.38 9.24 1.15
N ASP A 70 4.15 10.54 1.18
CA ASP A 70 2.92 11.17 1.66
C ASP A 70 1.99 11.53 0.50
N ALA A 71 0.73 11.03 0.55
CA ALA A 71 -0.26 11.25 -0.49
C ALA A 71 -0.71 12.71 -0.60
N GLY A 72 -0.70 13.47 0.50
CA GLY A 72 -1.01 14.90 0.53
C GLY A 72 0.00 15.70 -0.26
N ARG A 73 1.30 15.46 -0.04
CA ARG A 73 2.38 16.08 -0.81
C ARG A 73 2.31 15.79 -2.31
N ILE A 74 1.87 14.57 -2.68
CA ILE A 74 1.65 14.24 -4.10
C ILE A 74 0.43 14.99 -4.65
N SER A 75 -0.58 15.30 -3.84
CA SER A 75 -1.67 16.21 -4.24
C SER A 75 -1.14 17.59 -4.59
N ASP A 76 -0.21 18.16 -3.80
CA ASP A 76 0.41 19.46 -4.11
C ASP A 76 1.14 19.44 -5.47
N VAL A 77 1.82 18.33 -5.79
CA VAL A 77 2.44 18.15 -7.13
C VAL A 77 1.38 18.13 -8.24
N SER A 78 0.25 17.45 -8.02
CA SER A 78 -0.87 17.39 -8.96
C SER A 78 -1.51 18.77 -9.17
N ASP A 79 -1.65 19.56 -8.12
CA ASP A 79 -2.22 20.91 -8.15
C ASP A 79 -1.29 21.88 -8.88
N ALA A 80 0.03 21.77 -8.68
CA ALA A 80 1.03 22.52 -9.45
C ALA A 80 0.95 22.18 -10.95
N LEU A 81 0.78 20.91 -11.32
CA LEU A 81 0.55 20.51 -12.72
C LEU A 81 -0.77 21.07 -13.27
N THR A 82 -1.82 21.11 -12.45
CA THR A 82 -3.11 21.72 -12.84
C THR A 82 -2.93 23.20 -13.14
N SER A 83 -2.20 23.94 -12.32
CA SER A 83 -1.90 25.35 -12.56
C SER A 83 -1.13 25.58 -13.87
N LEU A 84 -0.22 24.68 -14.22
CA LEU A 84 0.50 24.74 -15.49
C LEU A 84 -0.41 24.42 -16.68
N ILE A 85 -1.34 23.47 -16.53
CA ILE A 85 -2.34 23.13 -17.55
C ILE A 85 -3.25 24.32 -17.84
N ASP A 86 -3.70 25.01 -16.79
CA ASP A 86 -4.62 26.16 -16.90
C ASP A 86 -3.93 27.40 -17.50
N ALA A 87 -2.61 27.52 -17.31
CA ALA A 87 -1.79 28.59 -17.89
C ALA A 87 -1.29 28.28 -19.32
N GLY A 88 -1.41 27.03 -19.76
CA GLY A 88 -0.86 26.57 -21.05
C GLY A 88 -1.68 27.06 -22.24
N ASN A 89 -0.99 27.53 -23.30
CA ASN A 89 -1.62 27.98 -24.55
C ASN A 89 -1.39 27.03 -25.73
N ASP A 90 -0.46 26.08 -25.60
CA ASP A 90 -0.19 25.06 -26.62
C ASP A 90 -0.95 23.77 -26.31
N GLU A 91 -1.75 23.30 -27.25
CA GLU A 91 -2.58 22.09 -27.08
C GLU A 91 -1.75 20.82 -26.87
N GLY A 92 -0.56 20.73 -27.48
CA GLY A 92 0.32 19.58 -27.37
C GLY A 92 0.93 19.49 -25.97
N GLU A 93 1.45 20.61 -25.46
CA GLU A 93 2.01 20.72 -24.11
C GLU A 93 0.94 20.46 -23.05
N VAL A 94 -0.24 21.06 -23.19
CA VAL A 94 -1.37 20.87 -22.29
C VAL A 94 -1.80 19.40 -22.24
N LYS A 95 -1.82 18.72 -23.39
CA LYS A 95 -2.13 17.28 -23.44
C LYS A 95 -1.08 16.44 -22.70
N GLU A 96 0.19 16.76 -22.84
CA GLU A 96 1.27 16.05 -22.15
C GLU A 96 1.23 16.29 -20.64
N LEU A 97 0.97 17.52 -20.20
CA LEU A 97 0.77 17.86 -18.79
C LEU A 97 -0.44 17.13 -18.17
N LYS A 98 -1.55 17.01 -18.90
CA LYS A 98 -2.72 16.23 -18.47
C LYS A 98 -2.39 14.75 -18.28
N ASN A 99 -1.63 14.17 -19.22
CA ASN A 99 -1.16 12.79 -19.09
C ASN A 99 -0.24 12.63 -17.87
N THR A 100 0.72 13.53 -17.70
CA THR A 100 1.64 13.55 -16.56
C THR A 100 0.89 13.64 -15.23
N ARG A 101 -0.09 14.54 -15.12
CA ARG A 101 -0.96 14.64 -13.95
C ARG A 101 -1.71 13.33 -13.68
N SER A 102 -2.20 12.65 -14.70
CA SER A 102 -2.85 11.35 -14.55
C SER A 102 -1.88 10.30 -13.96
N TYR A 103 -0.61 10.33 -14.34
CA TYR A 103 0.41 9.42 -13.80
C TYR A 103 0.71 9.72 -12.33
N VAL A 104 0.87 10.99 -11.98
CA VAL A 104 1.09 11.45 -10.61
C VAL A 104 -0.10 11.06 -9.72
N ASN A 105 -1.33 11.22 -10.21
CA ASN A 105 -2.54 10.80 -9.46
C ASN A 105 -2.58 9.28 -9.21
N LYS A 106 -2.12 8.46 -10.14
CA LYS A 106 -2.02 7.00 -9.89
C LYS A 106 -1.00 6.66 -8.80
N TYR A 107 0.09 7.41 -8.71
CA TYR A 107 1.05 7.26 -7.63
C TYR A 107 0.44 7.70 -6.29
N ARG A 108 -0.30 8.81 -6.26
CA ARG A 108 -1.06 9.23 -5.08
C ARG A 108 -2.04 8.14 -4.60
N ASP A 109 -2.80 7.55 -5.54
CA ASP A 109 -3.77 6.49 -5.23
C ASP A 109 -3.07 5.26 -4.63
N PHE A 110 -1.87 4.93 -5.10
CA PHE A 110 -1.02 3.89 -4.51
C PHE A 110 -0.60 4.24 -3.07
N LEU A 111 -0.15 5.47 -2.80
CA LEU A 111 0.21 5.89 -1.45
C LEU A 111 -0.98 5.85 -0.49
N THR A 112 -2.15 6.29 -0.95
CA THR A 112 -3.39 6.20 -0.18
C THR A 112 -3.75 4.73 0.12
N TYR A 113 -3.58 3.84 -0.85
CA TYR A 113 -3.76 2.40 -0.64
C TYR A 113 -2.79 1.84 0.41
N CYS A 114 -1.51 2.23 0.38
CA CYS A 114 -0.51 1.83 1.37
C CYS A 114 -0.86 2.34 2.78
N ALA A 115 -1.33 3.59 2.90
CA ALA A 115 -1.75 4.18 4.17
C ALA A 115 -2.95 3.42 4.77
N ASN A 116 -3.98 3.14 3.96
CA ASN A 116 -5.16 2.38 4.41
C ASN A 116 -4.79 0.95 4.86
N LEU A 117 -3.85 0.29 4.18
CA LEU A 117 -3.36 -1.02 4.62
C LEU A 117 -2.64 -0.94 5.98
N SER A 118 -1.98 0.18 6.27
CA SER A 118 -1.32 0.41 7.55
C SER A 118 -2.34 0.66 8.65
N GLU A 119 -3.42 1.38 8.37
CA GLU A 119 -4.52 1.63 9.30
C GLU A 119 -5.33 0.35 9.59
N GLU A 120 -5.66 -0.43 8.56
CA GLU A 120 -6.31 -1.74 8.75
C GLU A 120 -5.44 -2.72 9.55
N ALA A 121 -4.11 -2.67 9.38
CA ALA A 121 -3.19 -3.46 10.17
C ALA A 121 -3.10 -2.98 11.63
N LEU A 122 -3.26 -1.68 11.89
CA LEU A 122 -3.32 -1.10 13.24
C LEU A 122 -4.66 -1.43 13.94
N ASP A 123 -5.77 -1.41 13.20
CA ASP A 123 -7.10 -1.77 13.72
C ASP A 123 -7.19 -3.30 14.00
N SER A 124 -6.43 -4.12 13.25
CA SER A 124 -6.29 -5.56 13.51
C SER A 124 -5.25 -5.91 14.60
N THR A 125 -4.50 -4.92 15.11
CA THR A 125 -3.51 -5.08 16.21
C THR A 125 -4.02 -4.64 17.58
N THR A 126 -5.31 -4.30 17.75
CA THR A 126 -5.91 -4.37 19.09
C THR A 126 -5.77 -5.83 19.54
N PRO A 127 -5.02 -6.11 20.62
CA PRO A 127 -4.93 -7.47 21.14
C PRO A 127 -6.36 -7.96 21.35
N TYR A 128 -6.74 -9.08 20.72
CA TYR A 128 -8.04 -9.67 20.95
C TYR A 128 -8.21 -9.87 22.44
N ASP A 129 -9.20 -9.20 23.01
CA ASP A 129 -9.57 -9.38 24.40
C ASP A 129 -10.67 -10.46 24.50
N PHE A 130 -10.26 -11.61 25.05
CA PHE A 130 -11.16 -12.74 25.25
C PHE A 130 -12.32 -12.39 26.21
N ALA A 131 -12.10 -11.47 27.15
CA ALA A 131 -13.10 -11.07 28.12
C ALA A 131 -14.22 -10.20 27.50
N ASP A 132 -13.84 -9.31 26.57
CA ASP A 132 -14.74 -8.32 25.94
C ASP A 132 -15.46 -8.83 24.69
N ASP A 133 -15.11 -10.02 24.14
CA ASP A 133 -15.82 -10.57 22.97
C ASP A 133 -17.17 -11.16 23.38
N PRO A 134 -18.30 -10.58 22.92
CA PRO A 134 -19.63 -11.13 23.19
C PRO A 134 -19.84 -12.51 22.55
N ASP A 135 -19.12 -12.80 21.48
CA ASP A 135 -19.15 -14.08 20.74
C ASP A 135 -17.85 -14.87 20.97
N LYS A 136 -17.54 -15.18 22.23
CA LYS A 136 -16.32 -15.92 22.60
C LYS A 136 -16.17 -17.24 21.86
N PRO A 137 -14.93 -17.66 21.52
CA PRO A 137 -14.68 -19.02 21.07
C PRO A 137 -15.12 -20.07 22.10
N PHE A 138 -15.62 -21.22 21.64
CA PHE A 138 -16.00 -22.35 22.50
C PHE A 138 -14.78 -23.10 23.07
N ILE A 139 -13.81 -22.36 23.61
CA ILE A 139 -12.62 -22.89 24.30
C ILE A 139 -12.39 -22.06 25.56
N ALA A 140 -11.72 -22.63 26.54
CA ALA A 140 -11.31 -21.90 27.73
C ALA A 140 -10.27 -20.82 27.37
N GLU A 141 -10.30 -19.69 28.06
CA GLU A 141 -9.37 -18.57 27.83
C GLU A 141 -7.89 -18.99 27.95
N GLU A 142 -7.59 -19.85 28.94
CA GLU A 142 -6.24 -20.38 29.13
C GLU A 142 -5.77 -21.13 27.87
N LYS A 143 -6.68 -21.91 27.26
CA LYS A 143 -6.38 -22.65 26.03
C LYS A 143 -6.23 -21.76 24.81
N PHE A 144 -6.99 -20.68 24.76
CA PHE A 144 -6.83 -19.64 23.72
C PHE A 144 -5.44 -19.01 23.83
N ASN A 145 -5.05 -18.60 25.04
CA ASN A 145 -3.75 -17.97 25.30
C ASN A 145 -2.57 -18.91 24.97
N GLU A 146 -2.66 -20.21 25.30
CA GLU A 146 -1.67 -21.21 24.87
C GLU A 146 -1.51 -21.27 23.33
N ILE A 147 -2.63 -21.20 22.59
CA ILE A 147 -2.62 -21.19 21.12
C ILE A 147 -1.94 -19.93 20.59
N VAL A 148 -2.23 -18.78 21.18
CA VAL A 148 -1.60 -17.49 20.85
C VAL A 148 -0.09 -17.55 21.08
N GLU A 149 0.36 -18.03 22.25
CA GLU A 149 1.79 -18.19 22.54
C GLU A 149 2.49 -19.16 21.57
N LEU A 150 1.84 -20.26 21.24
CA LEU A 150 2.34 -21.22 20.24
C LEU A 150 2.47 -20.55 18.85
N LEU A 151 1.49 -19.75 18.46
CA LEU A 151 1.52 -19.02 17.19
C LEU A 151 2.70 -18.04 17.16
N PHE A 152 2.91 -17.23 18.20
CA PHE A 152 4.06 -16.33 18.30
C PHE A 152 5.40 -17.06 18.25
N ARG A 153 5.52 -18.20 18.95
CA ARG A 153 6.76 -18.99 19.01
C ARG A 153 7.04 -19.74 17.70
N LYS A 154 6.02 -20.36 17.10
CA LYS A 154 6.16 -21.25 15.92
C LYS A 154 5.90 -20.56 14.60
N LYS A 155 5.34 -19.33 14.61
CA LYS A 155 4.97 -18.55 13.43
C LYS A 155 3.89 -19.19 12.54
N ASN A 156 3.47 -20.40 12.81
CA ASN A 156 2.36 -21.08 12.17
C ASN A 156 1.75 -22.14 13.10
N ILE A 157 0.46 -22.39 12.95
CA ILE A 157 -0.27 -23.48 13.61
C ILE A 157 -1.25 -24.11 12.63
N ILE A 158 -1.60 -25.36 12.85
CA ILE A 158 -2.61 -26.08 12.09
C ILE A 158 -3.79 -26.40 13.02
N LEU A 159 -4.96 -25.86 12.73
CA LEU A 159 -6.19 -26.15 13.46
C LEU A 159 -6.86 -27.37 12.84
N GLN A 160 -6.85 -28.52 13.54
CA GLN A 160 -7.50 -29.75 13.12
C GLN A 160 -8.78 -30.01 13.90
N GLY A 161 -9.76 -30.66 13.28
CA GLY A 161 -11.04 -31.03 13.90
C GLY A 161 -12.14 -31.27 12.87
N ALA A 162 -13.27 -31.80 13.29
CA ALA A 162 -14.44 -32.08 12.46
C ALA A 162 -14.97 -30.80 11.77
N PRO A 163 -15.69 -30.92 10.65
CA PRO A 163 -16.45 -29.78 10.09
C PRO A 163 -17.39 -29.18 11.12
N GLY A 164 -17.54 -27.84 11.15
CA GLY A 164 -18.48 -27.14 12.03
C GLY A 164 -18.00 -26.85 13.46
N VAL A 165 -16.82 -27.31 13.89
CA VAL A 165 -16.33 -27.08 15.26
C VAL A 165 -15.70 -25.68 15.50
N GLY A 166 -15.97 -24.69 14.66
CA GLY A 166 -15.56 -23.32 14.89
C GLY A 166 -14.10 -22.97 14.58
N LYS A 167 -13.35 -23.82 13.81
CA LYS A 167 -11.95 -23.56 13.45
C LYS A 167 -11.73 -22.21 12.76
N THR A 168 -12.57 -21.88 11.80
CA THR A 168 -12.50 -20.59 11.07
C THR A 168 -12.84 -19.41 12.00
N PHE A 169 -13.76 -19.62 12.93
CA PHE A 169 -14.14 -18.63 13.91
C PHE A 169 -12.99 -18.33 14.87
N LEU A 170 -12.33 -19.37 15.37
CA LEU A 170 -11.13 -19.24 16.20
C LEU A 170 -9.98 -18.59 15.43
N ALA A 171 -9.73 -19.01 14.19
CA ALA A 171 -8.65 -18.49 13.37
C ALA A 171 -8.75 -16.97 13.13
N LYS A 172 -9.97 -16.42 13.01
CA LYS A 172 -10.19 -14.98 12.83
C LYS A 172 -9.85 -14.14 14.06
N ARG A 173 -9.78 -14.76 15.25
CA ARG A 173 -9.48 -14.09 16.53
C ARG A 173 -8.03 -14.27 16.97
N LEU A 174 -7.28 -15.11 16.26
CA LEU A 174 -5.85 -15.25 16.54
C LEU A 174 -5.09 -14.06 15.93
N PRO A 175 -4.08 -13.50 16.64
CA PRO A 175 -3.28 -12.40 16.12
C PRO A 175 -2.52 -12.86 14.87
N ILE A 176 -2.71 -12.13 13.77
CA ILE A 176 -2.00 -12.36 12.51
C ILE A 176 -0.81 -11.40 12.50
N SER A 177 0.38 -11.94 12.64
CA SER A 177 1.64 -11.17 12.59
C SER A 177 2.24 -11.19 11.19
#